data_52b90381b76eb2550cc73c9dff35c58d
#
_entry.id   52b90381b76eb2550cc73c9dff35c58d
#
_cell.length_a   1.000
_cell.length_b   1.000
_cell.length_c   1.000
_cell.angle_alpha   90.00
_cell.angle_beta   90.00
_cell.angle_gamma   90.00
#
_symmetry.space_group_name_H-M   'P 1'
#
loop_
_entity.id
_entity.type
_entity.pdbx_description
1 polymer ?
#
loop_
_entity_poly.entity_id
_entity_poly.type
_entity_poly.pdbx_seq_one_letter_code
_entity_poly.pdbx_strand_id
1 'polypeptide(L)'
;MNSPKTIEITIQRTLSTTPGEAFDAWLNPKIPGTPWNMADKLLLNPTVDGFFYWAIKGTPHYGRFTELSRAARVQHTWMSPNTSGLESMVTVTFTEQGKDTRMTLVHSGLPDTDGGRSHEKGWNYFLDLFPGQFPAALRAAK
;
A
#
# COMPACT_ATOMS: atom_id res chain seq x y z
N MET A 1 19.03 -3.18 -26.93
CA MET A 1 19.22 -2.52 -25.64
C MET A 1 18.35 -3.17 -24.61
N ASN A 2 18.89 -3.53 -23.47
CA ASN A 2 18.15 -4.29 -22.47
C ASN A 2 17.37 -3.33 -21.55
N SER A 3 16.14 -3.73 -21.23
CA SER A 3 15.35 -3.03 -20.22
C SER A 3 16.03 -3.19 -18.85
N PRO A 4 15.86 -2.22 -17.94
CA PRO A 4 16.34 -2.40 -16.58
C PRO A 4 15.73 -3.65 -15.96
N LYS A 5 16.52 -4.39 -15.20
CA LYS A 5 16.04 -5.54 -14.48
C LYS A 5 15.17 -5.09 -13.34
N THR A 6 13.98 -5.66 -13.21
CA THR A 6 13.04 -5.30 -12.16
C THR A 6 12.68 -6.50 -11.30
N ILE A 7 12.20 -6.20 -10.10
CA ILE A 7 11.73 -7.21 -9.16
C ILE A 7 10.28 -6.88 -8.76
N GLU A 8 9.62 -7.89 -8.21
CA GLU A 8 8.24 -7.77 -7.74
C GLU A 8 8.16 -8.31 -6.31
N ILE A 9 7.40 -7.61 -5.48
CA ILE A 9 7.18 -8.00 -4.08
C ILE A 9 5.69 -8.27 -3.91
N THR A 10 5.36 -9.40 -3.29
CA THR A 10 3.98 -9.79 -2.99
C THR A 10 3.86 -10.10 -1.51
N ILE A 11 2.93 -9.44 -0.83
CA ILE A 11 2.68 -9.62 0.59
C ILE A 11 1.18 -9.81 0.80
N GLN A 12 0.81 -10.78 1.63
CA GLN A 12 -0.59 -11.05 1.95
C GLN A 12 -0.81 -10.98 3.45
N ARG A 13 -1.98 -10.49 3.84
CA ARG A 13 -2.42 -10.45 5.25
C ARG A 13 -3.91 -10.74 5.30
N THR A 14 -4.35 -11.34 6.40
CA THR A 14 -5.77 -11.52 6.69
C THR A 14 -6.21 -10.42 7.64
N LEU A 15 -7.30 -9.75 7.29
CA LEU A 15 -7.86 -8.66 8.08
C LEU A 15 -9.20 -9.09 8.64
N SER A 16 -9.43 -8.86 9.93
CA SER A 16 -10.69 -9.22 10.60
C SER A 16 -11.74 -8.14 10.36
N THR A 17 -12.05 -7.90 9.08
CA THR A 17 -13.03 -6.89 8.69
C THR A 17 -13.53 -7.20 7.28
N THR A 18 -14.51 -6.42 6.81
CA THR A 18 -15.04 -6.56 5.46
C THR A 18 -14.11 -5.90 4.43
N PRO A 19 -14.18 -6.32 3.15
CA PRO A 19 -13.38 -5.67 2.11
C PRO A 19 -13.64 -4.18 1.99
N GLY A 20 -14.88 -3.72 2.17
CA GLY A 20 -15.20 -2.30 2.10
C GLY A 20 -14.55 -1.50 3.22
N GLU A 21 -14.60 -2.00 4.45
CA GLU A 21 -13.97 -1.34 5.59
C GLU A 21 -12.44 -1.33 5.44
N ALA A 22 -11.87 -2.44 4.94
CA ALA A 22 -10.44 -2.53 4.70
C ALA A 22 -9.99 -1.53 3.64
N PHE A 23 -10.73 -1.43 2.55
CA PHE A 23 -10.46 -0.47 1.48
C PHE A 23 -10.49 0.97 2.02
N ASP A 24 -11.54 1.33 2.75
CA ASP A 24 -11.68 2.68 3.29
C ASP A 24 -10.56 2.99 4.28
N ALA A 25 -10.20 2.03 5.14
CA ALA A 25 -9.14 2.22 6.11
C ALA A 25 -7.77 2.38 5.46
N TRP A 26 -7.52 1.64 4.37
CA TRP A 26 -6.23 1.72 3.67
C TRP A 26 -5.98 3.13 3.10
N LEU A 27 -7.04 3.83 2.71
CA LEU A 27 -6.94 5.19 2.16
C LEU A 27 -7.13 6.29 3.20
N ASN A 28 -7.24 5.91 4.47
CA ASN A 28 -7.46 6.86 5.56
C ASN A 28 -6.13 7.17 6.26
N PRO A 29 -5.62 8.42 6.15
CA PRO A 29 -4.34 8.77 6.76
C PRO A 29 -4.34 8.76 8.29
N LYS A 30 -5.49 8.60 8.93
CA LYS A 30 -5.58 8.48 10.38
C LYS A 30 -5.36 7.05 10.87
N ILE A 31 -5.32 6.06 9.97
CA ILE A 31 -5.20 4.66 10.34
C ILE A 31 -3.74 4.25 10.36
N PRO A 32 -3.21 3.77 11.51
CA PRO A 32 -1.84 3.26 11.57
C PRO A 32 -1.61 2.07 10.65
N GLY A 33 -0.40 1.96 10.12
CA GLY A 33 -0.05 0.88 9.21
C GLY A 33 -0.27 1.21 7.74
N THR A 34 -0.69 2.44 7.44
CA THR A 34 -0.73 2.93 6.06
C THR A 34 0.44 3.88 5.82
N PRO A 35 0.95 3.98 4.58
CA PRO A 35 2.01 4.94 4.29
C PRO A 35 1.61 6.37 4.64
N TRP A 36 0.33 6.69 4.45
CA TRP A 36 -0.20 8.04 4.65
C TRP A 36 -0.16 8.46 6.12
N ASN A 37 -0.33 7.51 7.04
CA ASN A 37 -0.32 7.78 8.48
C ASN A 37 1.09 8.07 9.00
N MET A 38 2.09 7.43 8.41
CA MET A 38 3.47 7.51 8.90
C MET A 38 4.24 8.70 8.34
N ALA A 39 3.64 9.49 7.46
CA ALA A 39 4.32 10.55 6.75
C ALA A 39 4.52 11.79 7.62
N ASP A 40 5.69 12.43 7.48
CA ASP A 40 5.95 13.74 8.06
C ASP A 40 5.25 14.84 7.25
N LYS A 41 5.11 14.62 5.94
CA LYS A 41 4.40 15.50 5.02
C LYS A 41 3.52 14.63 4.13
N LEU A 42 2.29 15.09 3.89
CA LEU A 42 1.33 14.33 3.11
C LEU A 42 0.46 15.25 2.26
N LEU A 43 0.40 14.93 0.97
CA LEU A 43 -0.64 15.41 0.06
C LEU A 43 -1.29 14.16 -0.50
N LEU A 44 -2.59 14.01 -0.31
CA LEU A 44 -3.29 12.79 -0.72
C LEU A 44 -4.62 13.17 -1.36
N ASN A 45 -4.75 12.86 -2.64
CA ASN A 45 -6.00 13.02 -3.38
C ASN A 45 -6.43 11.64 -3.89
N PRO A 46 -7.20 10.87 -3.09
CA PRO A 46 -7.53 9.49 -3.43
C PRO A 46 -8.71 9.41 -4.41
N THR A 47 -8.48 9.92 -5.59
CA THR A 47 -9.40 9.83 -6.72
C THR A 47 -8.62 9.34 -7.93
N VAL A 48 -9.30 8.71 -8.89
CA VAL A 48 -8.62 8.26 -10.13
C VAL A 48 -7.99 9.48 -10.79
N ASP A 49 -6.73 9.32 -11.20
CA ASP A 49 -5.85 10.37 -11.72
C ASP A 49 -5.43 11.42 -10.69
N GLY A 50 -5.86 11.28 -9.43
CA GLY A 50 -5.36 12.11 -8.34
C GLY A 50 -3.94 11.73 -7.95
N PHE A 51 -3.18 12.70 -7.46
CA PHE A 51 -1.80 12.51 -7.08
C PHE A 51 -1.66 12.34 -5.59
N PHE A 52 -0.57 11.66 -5.18
CA PHE A 52 -0.13 11.70 -3.80
C PHE A 52 1.34 12.08 -3.74
N TYR A 53 1.68 12.69 -2.60
CA TYR A 53 3.06 12.93 -2.20
C TYR A 53 3.13 12.66 -0.71
N TRP A 54 4.12 11.90 -0.27
CA TRP A 54 4.39 11.77 1.15
C TRP A 54 5.88 11.63 1.38
N ALA A 55 6.34 12.14 2.52
CA ALA A 55 7.74 12.05 2.88
C ALA A 55 7.87 11.58 4.31
N ILE A 56 8.89 10.76 4.56
CA ILE A 56 9.25 10.31 5.89
C ILE A 56 10.75 10.45 6.05
N LYS A 57 11.17 11.15 7.12
CA LYS A 57 12.58 11.40 7.40
C LYS A 57 13.31 11.96 6.18
N GLY A 58 12.65 12.83 5.46
CA GLY A 58 13.22 13.49 4.28
C GLY A 58 13.18 12.69 2.98
N THR A 59 12.68 11.46 3.00
CA THR A 59 12.58 10.64 1.79
C THR A 59 11.22 10.84 1.13
N PRO A 60 11.17 11.44 -0.07
CA PRO A 60 9.91 11.70 -0.75
C PRO A 60 9.42 10.50 -1.54
N HIS A 61 8.09 10.39 -1.64
CA HIS A 61 7.42 9.37 -2.44
C HIS A 61 6.31 10.04 -3.23
N TYR A 62 6.15 9.65 -4.49
CA TYR A 62 5.19 10.27 -5.41
C TYR A 62 4.39 9.20 -6.13
N GLY A 63 3.17 9.52 -6.50
CA GLY A 63 2.40 8.64 -7.36
C GLY A 63 1.08 9.24 -7.80
N ARG A 64 0.40 8.48 -8.64
CA ARG A 64 -0.91 8.82 -9.18
C ARG A 64 -1.80 7.60 -9.09
N PHE A 65 -3.02 7.78 -8.60
CA PHE A 65 -3.99 6.69 -8.53
C PHE A 65 -4.48 6.35 -9.94
N THR A 66 -4.38 5.07 -10.29
CA THR A 66 -4.82 4.57 -11.59
C THR A 66 -6.11 3.76 -11.49
N GLU A 67 -6.40 3.19 -10.32
CA GLU A 67 -7.65 2.47 -10.10
C GLU A 67 -8.07 2.58 -8.64
N LEU A 68 -9.35 2.90 -8.43
CA LEU A 68 -9.96 2.88 -7.09
C LEU A 68 -11.33 2.21 -7.23
N SER A 69 -11.35 0.89 -7.01
CA SER A 69 -12.57 0.09 -7.06
C SER A 69 -12.92 -0.30 -5.63
N ARG A 70 -13.86 0.44 -5.02
CA ARG A 70 -14.18 0.26 -3.61
C ARG A 70 -14.52 -1.20 -3.30
N ALA A 71 -13.95 -1.67 -2.18
CA ALA A 71 -14.06 -3.05 -1.69
C ALA A 71 -13.32 -4.08 -2.54
N ALA A 72 -12.56 -3.65 -3.56
CA ALA A 72 -11.86 -4.58 -4.43
C ALA A 72 -10.39 -4.24 -4.64
N ARG A 73 -10.07 -3.01 -5.07
CA ARG A 73 -8.70 -2.73 -5.52
C ARG A 73 -8.32 -1.26 -5.40
N VAL A 74 -7.07 -1.03 -4.97
CA VAL A 74 -6.39 0.26 -5.05
C VAL A 74 -5.14 0.05 -5.88
N GLN A 75 -4.95 0.86 -6.92
CA GLN A 75 -3.73 0.80 -7.72
C GLN A 75 -3.20 2.20 -7.93
N HIS A 76 -1.89 2.35 -7.82
CA HIS A 76 -1.23 3.63 -8.06
C HIS A 76 0.22 3.43 -8.45
N THR A 77 0.78 4.43 -9.10
CA THR A 77 2.21 4.45 -9.37
C THR A 77 2.97 4.77 -8.09
N TRP A 78 4.28 4.53 -8.12
CA TRP A 78 5.13 4.74 -6.96
C TRP A 78 6.54 5.06 -7.41
N MET A 79 7.06 6.20 -6.98
CA MET A 79 8.40 6.64 -7.34
C MET A 79 9.04 7.32 -6.14
N SER A 80 10.32 7.02 -5.91
CA SER A 80 11.10 7.61 -4.83
C SER A 80 12.58 7.51 -5.18
N PRO A 81 13.47 8.10 -4.37
CA PRO A 81 14.91 7.87 -4.57
C PRO A 81 15.28 6.39 -4.52
N ASN A 82 14.53 5.58 -3.76
CA ASN A 82 14.80 4.15 -3.64
C ASN A 82 14.33 3.34 -4.86
N THR A 83 13.59 3.94 -5.77
CA THR A 83 13.28 3.33 -7.07
C THR A 83 14.22 3.84 -8.17
N SER A 84 15.23 4.63 -7.80
CA SER A 84 16.20 5.22 -8.75
C SER A 84 15.51 6.05 -9.83
N GLY A 85 14.39 6.69 -9.48
CA GLY A 85 13.61 7.49 -10.41
C GLY A 85 12.73 6.70 -11.36
N LEU A 86 12.69 5.36 -11.23
CA LEU A 86 11.78 4.54 -12.02
C LEU A 86 10.37 4.59 -11.45
N GLU A 87 9.39 4.69 -12.33
CA GLU A 87 7.99 4.59 -11.94
C GLU A 87 7.65 3.12 -11.77
N SER A 88 7.26 2.75 -10.55
CA SER A 88 6.81 1.40 -10.25
C SER A 88 5.31 1.42 -9.98
N MET A 89 4.72 0.27 -9.71
CA MET A 89 3.27 0.14 -9.55
C MET A 89 2.95 -0.63 -8.29
N VAL A 90 2.04 -0.08 -7.48
CA VAL A 90 1.52 -0.76 -6.28
C VAL A 90 0.06 -1.11 -6.54
N THR A 91 -0.29 -2.38 -6.33
CA THR A 91 -1.67 -2.85 -6.45
C THR A 91 -2.05 -3.53 -5.15
N VAL A 92 -3.11 -3.06 -4.52
CA VAL A 92 -3.65 -3.66 -3.30
C VAL A 92 -5.03 -4.21 -3.63
N THR A 93 -5.22 -5.51 -3.41
CA THR A 93 -6.47 -6.19 -3.69
C THR A 93 -7.08 -6.66 -2.37
N PHE A 94 -8.38 -6.48 -2.23
CA PHE A 94 -9.15 -6.91 -1.07
C PHE A 94 -10.13 -7.98 -1.51
N THR A 95 -9.99 -9.19 -0.98
CA THR A 95 -10.80 -10.34 -1.37
C THR A 95 -11.55 -10.87 -0.16
N GLU A 96 -12.87 -11.03 -0.29
CA GLU A 96 -13.68 -11.61 0.78
C GLU A 96 -13.22 -13.03 1.07
N GLN A 97 -13.08 -13.34 2.35
CA GLN A 97 -12.63 -14.65 2.80
C GLN A 97 -13.44 -15.02 4.06
N GLY A 98 -14.64 -15.56 3.84
CA GLY A 98 -15.56 -15.77 4.95
C GLY A 98 -15.96 -14.45 5.58
N LYS A 99 -15.73 -14.31 6.89
CA LYS A 99 -16.00 -13.07 7.61
C LYS A 99 -14.84 -12.09 7.52
N ASP A 100 -13.72 -12.54 6.97
CA ASP A 100 -12.49 -11.76 6.92
C ASP A 100 -12.23 -11.26 5.51
N THR A 101 -11.13 -10.54 5.37
CA THR A 101 -10.65 -10.06 4.08
C THR A 101 -9.20 -10.50 3.91
N ARG A 102 -8.88 -11.05 2.75
CA ARG A 102 -7.49 -11.23 2.35
C ARG A 102 -7.03 -9.96 1.62
N MET A 103 -6.01 -9.35 2.16
CA MET A 103 -5.36 -8.21 1.54
C MET A 103 -4.09 -8.69 0.87
N THR A 104 -3.94 -8.40 -0.43
CA THR A 104 -2.75 -8.73 -1.20
C THR A 104 -2.15 -7.45 -1.75
N LEU A 105 -0.89 -7.19 -1.41
CA LEU A 105 -0.16 -6.06 -1.95
C LEU A 105 0.90 -6.57 -2.91
N VAL A 106 0.89 -6.06 -4.14
CA VAL A 106 1.90 -6.37 -5.15
C VAL A 106 2.58 -5.05 -5.54
N HIS A 107 3.90 -4.99 -5.39
CA HIS A 107 4.70 -3.86 -5.83
C HIS A 107 5.60 -4.33 -6.95
N SER A 108 5.30 -3.94 -8.17
CA SER A 108 6.01 -4.39 -9.38
C SER A 108 6.81 -3.25 -9.99
N GLY A 109 7.76 -3.61 -10.85
CA GLY A 109 8.57 -2.61 -11.56
C GLY A 109 9.62 -1.95 -10.70
N LEU A 110 9.97 -2.53 -9.55
CA LEU A 110 11.05 -2.01 -8.71
C LEU A 110 12.41 -2.35 -9.31
N PRO A 111 13.40 -1.47 -9.21
CA PRO A 111 14.73 -1.81 -9.69
C PRO A 111 15.35 -2.93 -8.83
N ASP A 112 16.17 -3.77 -9.45
CA ASP A 112 16.90 -4.83 -8.75
C ASP A 112 18.16 -4.23 -8.11
N THR A 113 17.94 -3.43 -7.09
CA THR A 113 18.97 -2.71 -6.32
C THR A 113 18.67 -2.86 -4.85
N ASP A 114 19.61 -2.45 -4.00
CA ASP A 114 19.37 -2.44 -2.56
C ASP A 114 18.15 -1.59 -2.20
N GLY A 115 18.01 -0.42 -2.83
CA GLY A 115 16.85 0.44 -2.63
C GLY A 115 15.55 -0.21 -3.04
N GLY A 116 15.55 -0.85 -4.23
CA GLY A 116 14.37 -1.58 -4.70
C GLY A 116 13.98 -2.71 -3.78
N ARG A 117 14.95 -3.52 -3.37
CA ARG A 117 14.70 -4.66 -2.48
C ARG A 117 14.28 -4.24 -1.07
N SER A 118 14.70 -3.06 -0.63
CA SER A 118 14.35 -2.55 0.70
C SER A 118 12.84 -2.31 0.87
N HIS A 119 12.10 -2.21 -0.23
CA HIS A 119 10.65 -2.03 -0.18
C HIS A 119 9.94 -3.20 0.50
N GLU A 120 10.49 -4.42 0.42
CA GLU A 120 9.89 -5.57 1.12
C GLU A 120 9.84 -5.32 2.61
N LYS A 121 10.95 -4.87 3.19
CA LYS A 121 11.02 -4.57 4.61
C LYS A 121 10.07 -3.43 4.99
N GLY A 122 10.01 -2.39 4.17
CA GLY A 122 9.13 -1.25 4.41
C GLY A 122 7.66 -1.64 4.37
N TRP A 123 7.25 -2.42 3.36
CA TRP A 123 5.87 -2.87 3.27
C TRP A 123 5.50 -3.82 4.40
N ASN A 124 6.40 -4.72 4.80
CA ASN A 124 6.13 -5.60 5.94
C ASN A 124 5.94 -4.79 7.23
N TYR A 125 6.68 -3.71 7.41
CA TYR A 125 6.51 -2.84 8.56
C TYR A 125 5.07 -2.29 8.62
N PHE A 126 4.56 -1.75 7.50
CA PHE A 126 3.20 -1.24 7.45
C PHE A 126 2.18 -2.37 7.64
N LEU A 127 2.36 -3.48 6.93
CA LEU A 127 1.38 -4.56 6.94
C LEU A 127 1.42 -5.41 8.19
N ASP A 128 2.44 -5.28 9.02
CA ASP A 128 2.44 -5.87 10.35
C ASP A 128 1.64 -5.02 11.34
N LEU A 129 1.49 -3.72 11.08
CA LEU A 129 0.70 -2.82 11.91
C LEU A 129 -0.77 -2.77 11.50
N PHE A 130 -1.02 -2.75 10.19
CA PHE A 130 -2.35 -2.51 9.66
C PHE A 130 -3.41 -3.52 10.13
N PRO A 131 -3.13 -4.85 10.15
CA PRO A 131 -4.14 -5.81 10.63
C PRO A 131 -4.56 -5.59 12.09
N GLY A 132 -3.71 -5.00 12.91
CA GLY A 132 -4.02 -4.69 14.30
C GLY A 132 -5.14 -3.67 14.48
N GLN A 133 -5.51 -2.97 13.40
CA GLN A 133 -6.60 -2.00 13.45
C GLN A 133 -7.97 -2.68 13.38
N PHE A 134 -8.01 -3.99 13.12
CA PHE A 134 -9.24 -4.78 12.98
C PHE A 134 -9.17 -6.02 13.88
N PRO A 135 -9.16 -5.85 15.22
CA PRO A 135 -9.03 -7.01 16.09
C PRO A 135 -10.29 -7.87 16.03
N ALA A 136 -10.08 -9.20 15.88
CA ALA A 136 -11.17 -10.15 15.76
C ALA A 136 -12.15 -10.09 16.95
N ALA A 137 -11.65 -9.77 18.15
CA ALA A 137 -12.49 -9.65 19.34
C ALA A 137 -13.54 -8.55 19.20
N LEU A 138 -13.21 -7.44 18.51
CA LEU A 138 -14.19 -6.37 18.29
C LEU A 138 -15.30 -6.80 17.35
N ARG A 139 -14.97 -7.59 16.33
CA ARG A 139 -15.98 -8.14 15.41
C ARG A 139 -16.88 -9.14 16.12
N ALA A 140 -16.30 -10.00 16.93
CA ALA A 140 -17.06 -11.01 17.66
C ALA A 140 -18.05 -10.38 18.65
N ALA A 141 -17.73 -9.21 19.19
CA ALA A 141 -18.59 -8.51 20.15
C ALA A 141 -19.80 -7.83 19.50
N LYS A 142 -19.82 -7.73 18.20
CA LYS A 142 -20.95 -7.17 17.46
C LYS A 142 -21.95 -8.28 17.12
#